data_d6c4eb88485056d8060b5e894d53314d
#
_entry.id   d6c4eb88485056d8060b5e894d53314d
#
_cell.length_a   1.000
_cell.length_b   1.000
_cell.length_c   1.000
_cell.angle_alpha   90.00
_cell.angle_beta   90.00
_cell.angle_gamma   90.00
#
_symmetry.space_group_name_H-M   'P 1'
#
loop_
_entity.id
_entity.type
_entity.pdbx_description
1 polymer ?
#
loop_
_entity_poly.entity_id
_entity_poly.type
_entity_poly.pdbx_seq_one_letter_code
_entity_poly.pdbx_strand_id
1 'polypeptide(L)'
;MHGQNFYDVTTWKAGNPHEDIGAVINGIIADIKSRQSDADLDEGGKPGAVIFIPSGDYHLRTQVLIDISYLKIMGTGHGFVSSSIRFNTPEKEWKNLHEIWPGGSRILVDLPADAQDETKGAAFYVKREGEPRISSVEFSNFCIDGLHFVQDACAAQAENTYVNGKTGILVDCAHDSFRISEMGMIYLEHGVVCRHADALSIHDNFIAECGNCIELRGKGQAAKITDNLLGAGFHGHTIYAENFGGLLVGVNNVFPRGRSSLHFSGVVRSTVSGNRFHSFYPGMLILENGCSENLIASNHFFRDREPWPPMMAYDNGLSDDFGLLRIYGNHNSIIANHISETMAKQYLKPEGVRPVMIHIAGGQGNYISGNHIVAGCVREAGKEDSCFGVQVSALLRTGSSGELGIVAVRVADDAANNVILDTGWEDQCELDRGKNVFRALPGHM
;
A
#
# COMPACT_ATOMS: atom_id res chain seq x y z
N MET A 1 -22.79 38.30 9.36
CA MET A 1 -22.95 37.00 10.05
C MET A 1 -21.79 36.13 9.64
N HIS A 2 -20.85 35.84 10.53
CA HIS A 2 -19.78 34.91 10.21
C HIS A 2 -20.44 33.56 9.92
N GLY A 3 -20.27 33.04 8.73
CA GLY A 3 -20.84 31.78 8.28
C GLY A 3 -20.39 30.63 9.19
N GLN A 4 -21.22 29.66 9.41
CA GLN A 4 -20.86 28.45 10.13
C GLN A 4 -19.84 27.66 9.28
N ASN A 5 -18.59 27.59 9.76
CA ASN A 5 -17.53 26.85 9.07
C ASN A 5 -17.35 25.43 9.63
N PHE A 6 -18.19 25.01 10.58
CA PHE A 6 -18.19 23.70 11.19
C PHE A 6 -19.59 23.07 11.06
N TYR A 7 -19.66 21.91 10.41
CA TYR A 7 -20.91 21.19 10.11
C TYR A 7 -20.85 19.81 10.74
N ASP A 8 -21.67 19.56 11.74
CA ASP A 8 -21.91 18.23 12.28
C ASP A 8 -23.03 17.55 11.46
N VAL A 9 -22.71 16.39 10.83
CA VAL A 9 -23.65 15.69 9.97
C VAL A 9 -24.92 15.26 10.68
N THR A 10 -24.89 15.03 11.98
CA THR A 10 -26.06 14.61 12.78
C THR A 10 -26.99 15.78 13.13
N THR A 11 -26.51 17.01 13.06
CA THR A 11 -27.31 18.22 13.31
C THR A 11 -27.78 18.90 12.02
N TRP A 12 -27.36 18.40 10.86
CA TRP A 12 -27.78 18.88 9.56
C TRP A 12 -29.27 18.60 9.35
N LYS A 13 -30.05 19.62 8.96
CA LYS A 13 -31.50 19.55 8.94
C LYS A 13 -32.10 18.74 7.76
N ALA A 14 -31.30 18.47 6.73
CA ALA A 14 -31.74 17.80 5.53
C ALA A 14 -31.18 16.36 5.48
N GLY A 15 -32.06 15.38 5.54
CA GLY A 15 -31.70 13.97 5.45
C GLY A 15 -31.35 13.32 6.80
N ASN A 16 -31.19 12.00 6.76
CA ASN A 16 -30.73 11.20 7.90
C ASN A 16 -29.34 10.64 7.58
N PRO A 17 -28.27 11.08 8.28
CA PRO A 17 -26.91 10.65 7.98
C PRO A 17 -26.70 9.14 8.21
N HIS A 18 -27.48 8.49 9.09
CA HIS A 18 -27.36 7.06 9.30
C HIS A 18 -27.97 6.24 8.14
N GLU A 19 -28.91 6.82 7.39
CA GLU A 19 -29.49 6.17 6.21
C GLU A 19 -28.69 6.44 4.94
N ASP A 20 -28.23 7.69 4.75
CA ASP A 20 -27.40 8.08 3.60
C ASP A 20 -26.53 9.30 3.94
N ILE A 21 -25.36 9.05 4.48
CA ILE A 21 -24.40 10.12 4.82
C ILE A 21 -23.90 10.85 3.57
N GLY A 22 -23.85 10.19 2.42
CA GLY A 22 -23.39 10.81 1.18
C GLY A 22 -24.33 11.94 0.73
N ALA A 23 -25.63 11.72 0.80
CA ALA A 23 -26.61 12.76 0.50
C ALA A 23 -26.51 13.94 1.46
N VAL A 24 -26.30 13.68 2.77
CA VAL A 24 -26.10 14.72 3.79
C VAL A 24 -24.84 15.54 3.52
N ILE A 25 -23.70 14.89 3.28
CA ILE A 25 -22.42 15.59 3.00
C ILE A 25 -22.53 16.42 1.71
N ASN A 26 -23.15 15.90 0.65
CA ASN A 26 -23.38 16.67 -0.59
C ASN A 26 -24.26 17.89 -0.35
N GLY A 27 -25.28 17.77 0.50
CA GLY A 27 -26.13 18.89 0.92
C GLY A 27 -25.32 19.97 1.67
N ILE A 28 -24.42 19.57 2.56
CA ILE A 28 -23.51 20.48 3.27
C ILE A 28 -22.54 21.17 2.27
N ILE A 29 -21.95 20.42 1.35
CA ILE A 29 -21.06 20.98 0.31
C ILE A 29 -21.81 22.02 -0.54
N ALA A 30 -23.06 21.74 -0.91
CA ALA A 30 -23.88 22.70 -1.65
C ALA A 30 -24.16 23.98 -0.82
N ASP A 31 -24.40 23.88 0.48
CA ASP A 31 -24.57 25.02 1.38
C ASP A 31 -23.27 25.85 1.48
N ILE A 32 -22.11 25.18 1.67
CA ILE A 32 -20.81 25.84 1.68
C ILE A 32 -20.61 26.65 0.40
N LYS A 33 -20.85 26.04 -0.77
CA LYS A 33 -20.73 26.70 -2.08
C LYS A 33 -21.66 27.92 -2.20
N SER A 34 -22.87 27.83 -1.72
CA SER A 34 -23.83 28.94 -1.78
C SER A 34 -23.45 30.15 -0.92
N ARG A 35 -22.63 29.93 0.11
CA ARG A 35 -22.15 30.98 1.02
C ARG A 35 -20.81 31.59 0.60
N GLN A 36 -20.13 30.97 -0.36
CA GLN A 36 -18.89 31.50 -0.95
C GLN A 36 -19.26 32.59 -1.94
N SER A 37 -19.51 33.80 -1.45
CA SER A 37 -19.81 34.97 -2.29
C SER A 37 -18.54 35.83 -2.48
N ASP A 38 -18.54 36.68 -3.49
CA ASP A 38 -17.46 37.63 -3.74
C ASP A 38 -17.23 38.56 -2.53
N ALA A 39 -18.31 38.87 -1.75
CA ALA A 39 -18.22 39.67 -0.55
C ALA A 39 -17.37 39.01 0.54
N ASP A 40 -17.39 37.68 0.68
CA ASP A 40 -16.55 36.96 1.64
C ASP A 40 -15.05 37.05 1.27
N LEU A 41 -14.74 37.14 0.01
CA LEU A 41 -13.35 37.33 -0.47
C LEU A 41 -12.85 38.74 -0.17
N ASP A 42 -13.69 39.76 -0.38
CA ASP A 42 -13.38 41.18 -0.11
C ASP A 42 -13.18 41.45 1.39
N GLU A 43 -13.90 40.75 2.26
CA GLU A 43 -13.76 40.81 3.72
C GLU A 43 -12.60 39.95 4.25
N GLY A 44 -11.83 39.29 3.40
CA GLY A 44 -10.75 38.39 3.75
C GLY A 44 -11.23 37.04 4.32
N GLY A 45 -12.50 36.77 4.23
CA GLY A 45 -13.09 35.47 4.56
C GLY A 45 -12.61 34.41 3.57
N LYS A 46 -11.92 33.36 4.06
CA LYS A 46 -11.54 32.22 3.21
C LYS A 46 -12.57 31.13 3.38
N PRO A 47 -12.97 30.48 2.30
CA PRO A 47 -13.92 29.37 2.36
C PRO A 47 -13.22 28.12 2.87
N GLY A 48 -12.95 28.06 4.15
CA GLY A 48 -12.54 26.84 4.83
C GLY A 48 -13.73 26.25 5.57
N ALA A 49 -13.97 24.96 5.46
CA ALA A 49 -15.05 24.31 6.18
C ALA A 49 -14.63 22.95 6.71
N VAL A 50 -15.20 22.59 7.86
CA VAL A 50 -15.05 21.29 8.49
C VAL A 50 -16.41 20.57 8.46
N ILE A 51 -16.45 19.38 7.90
CA ILE A 51 -17.56 18.45 8.02
C ILE A 51 -17.15 17.39 9.04
N PHE A 52 -17.88 17.38 10.17
CA PHE A 52 -17.61 16.49 11.28
C PHE A 52 -18.59 15.33 11.31
N ILE A 53 -18.06 14.14 11.45
CA ILE A 53 -18.81 12.89 11.52
C ILE A 53 -18.64 12.32 12.94
N PRO A 54 -19.65 12.43 13.82
CA PRO A 54 -19.60 11.83 15.16
C PRO A 54 -19.43 10.31 15.12
N SER A 55 -19.12 9.71 16.28
CA SER A 55 -19.09 8.25 16.41
C SER A 55 -20.42 7.61 15.99
N GLY A 56 -20.34 6.55 15.22
CA GLY A 56 -21.50 5.79 14.75
C GLY A 56 -21.28 5.14 13.40
N ASP A 57 -22.25 4.35 12.99
CA ASP A 57 -22.32 3.71 11.69
C ASP A 57 -23.21 4.51 10.73
N TYR A 58 -22.69 4.80 9.55
CA TYR A 58 -23.33 5.63 8.54
C TYR A 58 -23.33 4.92 7.18
N HIS A 59 -24.50 4.63 6.64
CA HIS A 59 -24.60 4.08 5.28
C HIS A 59 -24.29 5.17 4.26
N LEU A 60 -23.46 4.84 3.28
CA LEU A 60 -23.17 5.70 2.15
C LEU A 60 -23.81 5.09 0.90
N ARG A 61 -24.97 5.59 0.50
CA ARG A 61 -25.73 5.15 -0.66
C ARG A 61 -25.69 6.14 -1.81
N THR A 62 -25.28 7.36 -1.52
CA THR A 62 -25.00 8.40 -2.51
C THR A 62 -23.51 8.72 -2.47
N GLN A 63 -22.85 8.70 -3.61
CA GLN A 63 -21.45 9.11 -3.75
C GLN A 63 -21.25 10.55 -3.27
N VAL A 64 -20.25 10.80 -2.46
CA VAL A 64 -19.86 12.17 -2.08
C VAL A 64 -19.04 12.80 -3.21
N LEU A 65 -19.54 13.91 -3.74
CA LEU A 65 -18.85 14.68 -4.78
C LEU A 65 -18.17 15.92 -4.19
N ILE A 66 -16.85 16.01 -4.37
CA ILE A 66 -16.04 17.12 -3.85
C ILE A 66 -15.45 17.87 -5.04
N ASP A 67 -15.90 19.11 -5.22
CA ASP A 67 -15.44 20.02 -6.27
C ASP A 67 -14.94 21.37 -5.71
N ILE A 68 -14.73 21.44 -4.38
CA ILE A 68 -14.28 22.65 -3.68
C ILE A 68 -12.93 22.42 -2.99
N SER A 69 -12.18 23.50 -2.82
CA SER A 69 -10.91 23.51 -2.06
C SER A 69 -11.15 23.82 -0.58
N TYR A 70 -10.13 23.58 0.25
CA TYR A 70 -10.11 23.91 1.68
C TYR A 70 -11.21 23.24 2.51
N LEU A 71 -11.58 22.04 2.14
CA LEU A 71 -12.55 21.23 2.85
C LEU A 71 -11.84 20.19 3.72
N LYS A 72 -12.22 20.13 5.00
CA LYS A 72 -11.81 19.03 5.89
C LYS A 72 -13.02 18.16 6.23
N ILE A 73 -12.91 16.86 6.01
CA ILE A 73 -13.87 15.85 6.45
C ILE A 73 -13.19 15.05 7.56
N MET A 74 -13.76 15.05 8.74
CA MET A 74 -13.15 14.37 9.88
C MET A 74 -14.16 13.66 10.77
N GLY A 75 -13.72 12.57 11.37
CA GLY A 75 -14.48 11.81 12.35
C GLY A 75 -13.89 11.88 13.75
N THR A 76 -14.32 10.95 14.61
CA THR A 76 -13.86 10.81 16.01
C THR A 76 -12.79 9.73 16.19
N GLY A 77 -12.44 9.01 15.14
CA GLY A 77 -11.48 7.92 15.12
C GLY A 77 -11.87 6.87 14.11
N HIS A 78 -10.90 6.17 13.54
CA HIS A 78 -11.20 5.15 12.53
C HIS A 78 -11.85 3.88 13.10
N GLY A 79 -11.53 3.49 14.33
CA GLY A 79 -12.22 2.47 15.13
C GLY A 79 -12.59 1.16 14.44
N PHE A 80 -11.91 0.73 13.38
CA PHE A 80 -12.25 -0.52 12.73
C PHE A 80 -11.61 -1.73 13.43
N VAL A 81 -12.23 -2.89 13.26
CA VAL A 81 -11.73 -4.16 13.80
C VAL A 81 -10.98 -4.91 12.71
N SER A 82 -9.75 -5.30 13.00
CA SER A 82 -8.93 -6.06 12.04
C SER A 82 -9.56 -7.41 11.69
N SER A 83 -9.32 -7.88 10.47
CA SER A 83 -9.79 -9.19 10.00
C SER A 83 -9.30 -10.33 10.88
N SER A 84 -8.10 -10.26 11.44
CA SER A 84 -7.57 -11.29 12.34
C SER A 84 -8.42 -11.47 13.60
N ILE A 85 -8.93 -10.39 14.19
CA ILE A 85 -9.86 -10.47 15.33
C ILE A 85 -11.17 -11.11 14.87
N ARG A 86 -11.72 -10.67 13.74
CA ARG A 86 -12.97 -11.22 13.20
C ARG A 86 -12.86 -12.71 12.86
N PHE A 87 -11.75 -13.16 12.26
CA PHE A 87 -11.55 -14.59 11.95
C PHE A 87 -11.41 -15.45 13.20
N ASN A 88 -10.80 -14.94 14.24
CA ASN A 88 -10.55 -15.69 15.47
C ASN A 88 -11.71 -15.67 16.46
N THR A 89 -12.73 -14.86 16.22
CA THR A 89 -13.89 -14.73 17.10
C THR A 89 -15.15 -15.17 16.34
N PRO A 90 -15.86 -16.23 16.81
CA PRO A 90 -17.11 -16.64 16.16
C PRO A 90 -18.14 -15.52 16.10
N GLU A 91 -18.79 -15.35 14.96
CA GLU A 91 -19.76 -14.26 14.74
C GLU A 91 -20.88 -14.22 15.80
N LYS A 92 -21.32 -15.38 16.27
CA LYS A 92 -22.31 -15.48 17.36
C LYS A 92 -21.87 -14.82 18.67
N GLU A 93 -20.55 -14.67 18.87
CA GLU A 93 -19.97 -14.08 20.07
C GLU A 93 -19.78 -12.58 19.96
N TRP A 94 -19.80 -12.02 18.75
CA TRP A 94 -19.57 -10.60 18.52
C TRP A 94 -20.50 -9.68 19.31
N LYS A 95 -21.77 -10.10 19.49
CA LYS A 95 -22.75 -9.33 20.26
C LYS A 95 -22.42 -9.20 21.75
N ASN A 96 -21.56 -10.06 22.25
CA ASN A 96 -21.23 -10.13 23.68
C ASN A 96 -19.86 -9.53 23.99
N LEU A 97 -19.06 -9.21 22.97
CA LEU A 97 -17.71 -8.71 23.11
C LEU A 97 -17.65 -7.27 22.60
N HIS A 98 -17.81 -6.32 23.51
CA HIS A 98 -17.79 -4.88 23.15
C HIS A 98 -16.51 -4.45 22.43
N GLU A 99 -15.38 -5.13 22.70
CA GLU A 99 -14.08 -4.83 22.10
C GLU A 99 -13.99 -5.16 20.60
N ILE A 100 -14.90 -5.99 20.08
CA ILE A 100 -14.92 -6.33 18.65
C ILE A 100 -15.91 -5.49 17.85
N TRP A 101 -16.70 -4.65 18.50
CA TRP A 101 -17.54 -3.70 17.80
C TRP A 101 -16.70 -2.51 17.34
N PRO A 102 -16.75 -2.17 16.05
CA PRO A 102 -16.08 -0.96 15.57
C PRO A 102 -16.57 0.25 16.36
N GLY A 103 -15.61 0.99 16.90
CA GLY A 103 -15.87 2.29 17.50
C GLY A 103 -15.63 3.41 16.47
N GLY A 104 -15.64 4.66 16.93
CA GLY A 104 -15.36 5.81 16.08
C GLY A 104 -16.43 6.07 15.02
N SER A 105 -16.05 6.74 13.94
CA SER A 105 -16.92 7.13 12.84
C SER A 105 -16.74 6.18 11.66
N ARG A 106 -17.71 5.34 11.37
CA ARG A 106 -17.60 4.33 10.32
C ARG A 106 -18.59 4.58 9.18
N ILE A 107 -18.07 4.71 7.97
CA ILE A 107 -18.84 4.85 6.74
C ILE A 107 -18.94 3.49 6.05
N LEU A 108 -20.14 2.99 5.93
CA LEU A 108 -20.48 1.73 5.29
C LEU A 108 -20.77 1.98 3.82
N VAL A 109 -19.91 1.57 2.92
CA VAL A 109 -20.03 1.83 1.48
C VAL A 109 -21.09 0.90 0.87
N ASP A 110 -22.31 1.39 0.82
CA ASP A 110 -23.50 0.69 0.30
C ASP A 110 -23.89 1.21 -1.10
N LEU A 111 -22.87 1.63 -1.86
CA LEU A 111 -23.03 2.08 -3.24
C LEU A 111 -23.15 0.90 -4.19
N PRO A 112 -23.93 1.03 -5.27
CA PRO A 112 -23.79 0.16 -6.42
C PRO A 112 -22.39 0.37 -7.01
N ALA A 113 -21.63 -0.70 -7.08
CA ALA A 113 -20.27 -0.67 -7.58
C ALA A 113 -20.15 -1.44 -8.88
N ASP A 114 -19.17 -1.07 -9.68
CA ASP A 114 -18.88 -1.71 -10.97
C ASP A 114 -17.36 -1.90 -11.06
N ALA A 115 -16.90 -3.14 -11.04
CA ALA A 115 -15.47 -3.46 -11.14
C ALA A 115 -14.83 -2.97 -12.46
N GLN A 116 -15.62 -2.60 -13.46
CA GLN A 116 -15.15 -2.02 -14.72
C GLN A 116 -15.07 -0.49 -14.69
N ASP A 117 -15.64 0.15 -13.66
CA ASP A 117 -15.68 1.61 -13.53
C ASP A 117 -15.52 2.03 -12.06
N GLU A 118 -14.28 2.24 -11.65
CA GLU A 118 -13.93 2.63 -10.28
C GLU A 118 -14.59 3.96 -9.83
N THR A 119 -15.03 4.80 -10.77
CA THR A 119 -15.68 6.07 -10.44
C THR A 119 -17.07 5.88 -9.85
N LYS A 120 -17.80 4.84 -10.27
CA LYS A 120 -19.15 4.55 -9.76
C LYS A 120 -19.14 4.05 -8.32
N GLY A 121 -18.10 3.31 -7.94
CA GLY A 121 -17.97 2.75 -6.59
C GLY A 121 -17.19 3.63 -5.62
N ALA A 122 -16.81 4.84 -6.00
CA ALA A 122 -16.03 5.72 -5.14
C ALA A 122 -16.91 6.33 -4.03
N ALA A 123 -16.54 6.10 -2.78
CA ALA A 123 -17.25 6.69 -1.64
C ALA A 123 -17.09 8.21 -1.62
N PHE A 124 -15.84 8.67 -1.76
CA PHE A 124 -15.50 10.08 -1.92
C PHE A 124 -14.86 10.28 -3.30
N TYR A 125 -15.55 11.01 -4.16
CA TYR A 125 -15.09 11.32 -5.51
C TYR A 125 -14.76 12.80 -5.63
N VAL A 126 -13.48 13.10 -5.74
CA VAL A 126 -12.96 14.46 -5.88
C VAL A 126 -12.73 14.72 -7.37
N LYS A 127 -13.50 15.63 -7.95
CA LYS A 127 -13.40 15.96 -9.35
C LYS A 127 -13.71 17.43 -9.61
N ARG A 128 -12.86 18.05 -10.41
CA ARG A 128 -13.10 19.38 -10.99
C ARG A 128 -12.56 19.40 -12.40
N GLU A 129 -13.30 20.00 -13.31
CA GLU A 129 -12.84 20.25 -14.66
C GLU A 129 -12.20 21.63 -14.76
N GLY A 130 -11.04 21.70 -15.40
CA GLY A 130 -10.32 22.96 -15.63
C GLY A 130 -9.58 23.51 -14.41
N GLU A 131 -9.21 24.77 -14.52
CA GLU A 131 -8.50 25.52 -13.48
C GLU A 131 -9.47 26.38 -12.65
N PRO A 132 -9.13 26.71 -11.40
CA PRO A 132 -7.93 26.29 -10.68
C PRO A 132 -8.04 24.83 -10.18
N ARG A 133 -6.87 24.17 -10.01
CA ARG A 133 -6.82 22.83 -9.37
C ARG A 133 -7.45 22.87 -7.97
N ILE A 134 -7.94 21.75 -7.50
CA ILE A 134 -8.45 21.64 -6.12
C ILE A 134 -7.26 21.64 -5.15
N SER A 135 -7.35 22.41 -4.08
CA SER A 135 -6.29 22.51 -3.08
C SER A 135 -6.77 22.22 -1.65
N SER A 136 -5.88 21.65 -0.85
CA SER A 136 -6.02 21.54 0.60
C SER A 136 -7.32 20.85 1.06
N VAL A 137 -7.69 19.74 0.43
CA VAL A 137 -8.73 18.85 0.96
C VAL A 137 -8.10 17.86 1.93
N GLU A 138 -8.72 17.68 3.07
CA GLU A 138 -8.24 16.81 4.13
C GLU A 138 -9.30 15.77 4.52
N PHE A 139 -8.87 14.51 4.67
CA PHE A 139 -9.66 13.40 5.24
C PHE A 139 -8.96 12.88 6.48
N SER A 140 -9.68 12.77 7.60
CA SER A 140 -9.05 12.29 8.82
C SER A 140 -10.02 11.64 9.83
N ASN A 141 -9.50 10.69 10.59
CA ASN A 141 -10.16 10.15 11.80
C ASN A 141 -11.51 9.46 11.56
N PHE A 142 -11.70 8.73 10.46
CA PHE A 142 -12.87 7.87 10.26
C PHE A 142 -12.52 6.62 9.46
N CYS A 143 -13.43 5.64 9.47
CA CYS A 143 -13.30 4.39 8.74
C CYS A 143 -14.18 4.40 7.48
N ILE A 144 -13.65 3.87 6.38
CA ILE A 144 -14.39 3.54 5.17
C ILE A 144 -14.39 2.01 5.04
N ASP A 145 -15.56 1.40 5.16
CA ASP A 145 -15.75 -0.06 5.13
C ASP A 145 -16.50 -0.46 3.86
N GLY A 146 -15.86 -1.24 3.01
CA GLY A 146 -16.44 -1.74 1.75
C GLY A 146 -17.48 -2.84 1.91
N LEU A 147 -17.77 -3.29 3.16
CA LEU A 147 -18.79 -4.30 3.49
C LEU A 147 -18.55 -5.66 2.81
N HIS A 148 -17.31 -6.07 2.68
CA HIS A 148 -17.01 -7.32 1.98
C HIS A 148 -16.25 -8.32 2.86
N PHE A 149 -16.55 -8.33 4.16
CA PHE A 149 -15.97 -9.30 5.07
C PHE A 149 -16.51 -10.70 4.81
N VAL A 150 -15.61 -11.66 4.66
CA VAL A 150 -15.92 -13.09 4.57
C VAL A 150 -15.31 -13.79 5.78
N GLN A 151 -16.14 -14.48 6.55
CA GLN A 151 -15.73 -15.15 7.81
C GLN A 151 -14.70 -16.26 7.55
N ASP A 152 -14.81 -16.98 6.44
CA ASP A 152 -13.85 -17.99 6.04
C ASP A 152 -12.70 -17.34 5.26
N ALA A 153 -11.53 -17.27 5.88
CA ALA A 153 -10.34 -16.70 5.26
C ALA A 153 -9.90 -17.44 3.98
N CYS A 154 -10.15 -18.75 3.88
CA CYS A 154 -9.86 -19.53 2.67
C CYS A 154 -10.81 -19.17 1.53
N ALA A 155 -12.10 -19.05 1.81
CA ALA A 155 -13.09 -18.63 0.84
C ALA A 155 -12.84 -17.17 0.39
N ALA A 156 -12.48 -16.28 1.31
CA ALA A 156 -12.11 -14.90 1.00
C ALA A 156 -10.97 -14.80 -0.01
N GLN A 157 -10.00 -15.70 0.04
CA GLN A 157 -8.90 -15.78 -0.93
C GLN A 157 -9.34 -16.35 -2.28
N ALA A 158 -10.10 -17.43 -2.24
CA ALA A 158 -10.52 -18.15 -3.45
C ALA A 158 -11.48 -17.32 -4.32
N GLU A 159 -12.31 -16.49 -3.72
CA GLU A 159 -13.37 -15.75 -4.39
C GLU A 159 -12.97 -14.35 -4.86
N ASN A 160 -11.70 -13.94 -4.73
CA ASN A 160 -11.28 -12.57 -5.06
C ASN A 160 -12.16 -11.50 -4.40
N THR A 161 -12.47 -11.67 -3.12
CA THR A 161 -13.44 -10.82 -2.41
C THR A 161 -13.10 -9.33 -2.42
N TYR A 162 -11.87 -9.00 -2.79
CA TYR A 162 -11.40 -7.61 -2.88
C TYR A 162 -11.59 -6.99 -4.27
N VAL A 163 -12.14 -7.73 -5.25
CA VAL A 163 -12.51 -7.20 -6.57
C VAL A 163 -13.99 -6.91 -6.55
N ASN A 164 -14.36 -5.77 -5.97
CA ASN A 164 -15.75 -5.42 -5.70
C ASN A 164 -16.20 -4.07 -6.28
N GLY A 165 -15.33 -3.39 -7.03
CA GLY A 165 -15.63 -2.12 -7.68
C GLY A 165 -15.74 -0.92 -6.73
N LYS A 166 -15.42 -1.09 -5.44
CA LYS A 166 -15.54 -0.02 -4.44
C LYS A 166 -14.21 0.68 -4.23
N THR A 167 -14.23 2.02 -4.26
CA THR A 167 -13.08 2.87 -3.99
C THR A 167 -13.35 3.74 -2.76
N GLY A 168 -12.41 3.82 -1.83
CA GLY A 168 -12.58 4.66 -0.65
C GLY A 168 -12.50 6.14 -1.01
N ILE A 169 -11.34 6.60 -1.46
CA ILE A 169 -11.12 7.98 -1.90
C ILE A 169 -10.55 7.95 -3.31
N LEU A 170 -11.27 8.53 -4.26
CA LEU A 170 -10.82 8.74 -5.63
C LEU A 170 -10.65 10.23 -5.90
N VAL A 171 -9.43 10.65 -6.18
CA VAL A 171 -9.11 12.01 -6.63
C VAL A 171 -8.80 11.96 -8.13
N ASP A 172 -9.71 12.44 -8.95
CA ASP A 172 -9.64 12.38 -10.43
C ASP A 172 -9.54 13.77 -11.07
N CYS A 173 -8.62 14.56 -10.56
CA CYS A 173 -8.29 15.87 -11.08
C CYS A 173 -6.89 16.32 -10.65
N ALA A 174 -6.36 17.36 -11.28
CA ALA A 174 -5.17 18.02 -10.77
C ALA A 174 -5.46 18.63 -9.40
N HIS A 175 -4.63 18.31 -8.42
CA HIS A 175 -4.82 18.75 -7.05
C HIS A 175 -3.49 19.04 -6.36
N ASP A 176 -3.57 19.76 -5.25
CA ASP A 176 -2.42 20.24 -4.49
C ASP A 176 -2.69 20.16 -2.98
N SER A 177 -1.65 19.82 -2.22
CA SER A 177 -1.64 19.90 -0.76
C SER A 177 -2.75 19.09 -0.07
N PHE A 178 -3.18 17.97 -0.65
CA PHE A 178 -4.14 17.06 -0.02
C PHE A 178 -3.51 16.29 1.14
N ARG A 179 -4.34 16.00 2.15
CA ARG A 179 -3.95 15.18 3.29
C ARG A 179 -4.98 14.07 3.55
N ILE A 180 -4.47 12.85 3.72
CA ILE A 180 -5.24 11.68 4.11
C ILE A 180 -4.51 11.09 5.31
N SER A 181 -5.09 11.22 6.50
CA SER A 181 -4.42 10.83 7.74
C SER A 181 -5.36 10.22 8.78
N GLU A 182 -4.83 9.31 9.59
CA GLU A 182 -5.57 8.69 10.70
C GLU A 182 -6.86 8.00 10.23
N MET A 183 -6.87 7.52 8.98
CA MET A 183 -8.00 6.83 8.38
C MET A 183 -7.90 5.32 8.58
N GLY A 184 -9.06 4.67 8.70
CA GLY A 184 -9.21 3.24 8.51
C GLY A 184 -9.87 2.96 7.17
N MET A 185 -9.31 2.07 6.34
CA MET A 185 -9.93 1.63 5.09
C MET A 185 -9.84 0.13 4.98
N ILE A 186 -10.97 -0.52 4.72
CA ILE A 186 -11.05 -1.97 4.75
C ILE A 186 -12.10 -2.50 3.74
N TYR A 187 -11.81 -3.64 3.12
CA TYR A 187 -12.70 -4.36 2.20
C TYR A 187 -13.13 -3.56 0.96
N LEU A 188 -12.28 -2.67 0.49
CA LEU A 188 -12.43 -1.93 -0.75
C LEU A 188 -11.58 -2.57 -1.85
N GLU A 189 -11.94 -2.42 -3.10
CA GLU A 189 -11.04 -2.78 -4.21
C GLU A 189 -9.88 -1.80 -4.27
N HIS A 190 -10.14 -0.51 -4.09
CA HIS A 190 -9.14 0.55 -4.05
C HIS A 190 -9.31 1.37 -2.77
N GLY A 191 -8.29 1.40 -1.91
CA GLY A 191 -8.33 2.24 -0.71
C GLY A 191 -8.28 3.72 -1.08
N VAL A 192 -7.15 4.15 -1.65
CA VAL A 192 -6.91 5.52 -2.12
C VAL A 192 -6.39 5.50 -3.54
N VAL A 193 -7.02 6.23 -4.43
CA VAL A 193 -6.54 6.50 -5.78
C VAL A 193 -6.40 8.00 -5.98
N CYS A 194 -5.19 8.48 -6.23
CA CYS A 194 -4.93 9.89 -6.51
C CYS A 194 -4.29 10.04 -7.89
N ARG A 195 -4.93 10.79 -8.77
CA ARG A 195 -4.42 11.14 -10.08
C ARG A 195 -3.87 12.56 -10.07
N HIS A 196 -2.75 12.77 -10.72
CA HIS A 196 -2.14 14.10 -10.90
C HIS A 196 -1.83 14.84 -9.58
N ALA A 197 -1.32 14.10 -8.59
CA ALA A 197 -1.04 14.65 -7.27
C ALA A 197 0.18 15.58 -7.25
N ASP A 198 0.04 16.70 -6.52
CA ASP A 198 1.13 17.60 -6.16
C ASP A 198 1.10 17.85 -4.65
N ALA A 199 2.25 17.74 -3.98
CA ALA A 199 2.39 17.93 -2.53
C ALA A 199 1.37 17.14 -1.66
N LEU A 200 1.01 15.93 -2.10
CA LEU A 200 0.10 15.02 -1.39
C LEU A 200 0.77 14.42 -0.16
N SER A 201 0.01 14.28 0.93
CA SER A 201 0.46 13.60 2.15
C SER A 201 -0.54 12.51 2.58
N ILE A 202 -0.09 11.25 2.58
CA ILE A 202 -0.86 10.09 3.08
C ILE A 202 -0.07 9.50 4.24
N HIS A 203 -0.57 9.66 5.48
CA HIS A 203 0.18 9.26 6.66
C HIS A 203 -0.71 8.82 7.84
N ASP A 204 -0.14 8.00 8.73
CA ASP A 204 -0.80 7.50 9.94
C ASP A 204 -2.12 6.74 9.66
N ASN A 205 -2.24 6.09 8.49
CA ASN A 205 -3.43 5.34 8.13
C ASN A 205 -3.29 3.85 8.40
N PHE A 206 -4.41 3.19 8.61
CA PHE A 206 -4.54 1.75 8.58
C PHE A 206 -5.39 1.35 7.37
N ILE A 207 -4.74 0.89 6.29
CA ILE A 207 -5.43 0.45 5.06
C ILE A 207 -5.11 -1.03 4.86
N ALA A 208 -6.11 -1.86 5.06
CA ALA A 208 -5.93 -3.30 5.01
C ALA A 208 -7.12 -4.02 4.38
N GLU A 209 -6.89 -5.26 3.91
CA GLU A 209 -7.92 -6.07 3.26
C GLU A 209 -8.58 -5.31 2.09
N CYS A 210 -7.81 -4.47 1.42
CA CYS A 210 -8.20 -3.81 0.17
C CYS A 210 -7.53 -4.51 -1.01
N GLY A 211 -8.12 -4.47 -2.17
CA GLY A 211 -7.49 -4.98 -3.40
C GLY A 211 -6.15 -4.28 -3.62
N ASN A 212 -6.18 -2.94 -3.72
CA ASN A 212 -5.01 -2.06 -3.69
C ASN A 212 -5.15 -1.07 -2.53
N CYS A 213 -4.05 -0.75 -1.84
CA CYS A 213 -4.15 0.18 -0.73
C CYS A 213 -4.00 1.63 -1.18
N ILE A 214 -2.87 1.99 -1.82
CA ILE A 214 -2.57 3.36 -2.25
C ILE A 214 -2.07 3.33 -3.69
N GLU A 215 -2.71 4.09 -4.55
CA GLU A 215 -2.36 4.20 -5.95
C GLU A 215 -2.20 5.67 -6.35
N LEU A 216 -0.99 6.03 -6.79
CA LEU A 216 -0.69 7.33 -7.38
C LEU A 216 -0.59 7.16 -8.88
N ARG A 217 -1.57 7.68 -9.62
CA ARG A 217 -1.69 7.48 -11.06
C ARG A 217 -1.56 8.78 -11.84
N GLY A 218 -1.06 8.67 -13.06
CA GLY A 218 -0.78 9.81 -13.92
C GLY A 218 0.44 10.62 -13.45
N LYS A 219 0.66 11.78 -14.05
CA LYS A 219 1.79 12.64 -13.67
C LYS A 219 1.57 13.26 -12.30
N GLY A 220 2.56 13.10 -11.40
CA GLY A 220 2.52 13.69 -10.08
C GLY A 220 3.92 14.02 -9.56
N GLN A 221 3.97 14.78 -8.47
CA GLN A 221 5.23 15.15 -7.83
C GLN A 221 5.10 15.43 -6.34
N ALA A 222 6.24 15.38 -5.64
CA ALA A 222 6.41 15.88 -4.28
C ALA A 222 5.39 15.32 -3.26
N ALA A 223 5.03 14.04 -3.37
CA ALA A 223 4.14 13.39 -2.42
C ALA A 223 4.91 12.61 -1.36
N LYS A 224 4.24 12.33 -0.25
CA LYS A 224 4.74 11.43 0.79
C LYS A 224 3.69 10.41 1.21
N ILE A 225 4.15 9.17 1.44
CA ILE A 225 3.40 8.04 1.99
C ILE A 225 4.22 7.56 3.20
N THR A 226 3.81 7.93 4.41
CA THR A 226 4.61 7.68 5.61
C THR A 226 3.77 7.19 6.79
N ASP A 227 4.40 6.43 7.68
CA ASP A 227 3.82 6.03 8.97
C ASP A 227 2.50 5.23 8.85
N ASN A 228 2.27 4.55 7.72
CA ASN A 228 1.06 3.77 7.52
C ASN A 228 1.26 2.29 7.87
N LEU A 229 0.16 1.64 8.28
CA LEU A 229 0.00 0.20 8.30
C LEU A 229 -0.80 -0.23 7.06
N LEU A 230 -0.17 -0.99 6.16
CA LEU A 230 -0.74 -1.31 4.85
C LEU A 230 -0.76 -2.81 4.59
N GLY A 231 -1.86 -3.32 4.05
CA GLY A 231 -1.98 -4.72 3.66
C GLY A 231 -2.96 -4.92 2.51
N ALA A 232 -2.45 -4.98 1.27
CA ALA A 232 -3.27 -5.22 0.09
C ALA A 232 -3.93 -6.60 0.09
N GLY A 233 -4.96 -6.74 -0.70
CA GLY A 233 -5.52 -8.03 -1.08
C GLY A 233 -4.56 -8.82 -1.98
N PHE A 234 -4.86 -10.09 -2.23
CA PHE A 234 -3.91 -11.02 -2.83
C PHE A 234 -3.51 -10.70 -4.27
N HIS A 235 -4.35 -10.04 -5.04
CA HIS A 235 -4.12 -9.74 -6.46
C HIS A 235 -3.66 -8.30 -6.74
N GLY A 236 -3.62 -7.46 -5.72
CA GLY A 236 -3.33 -6.04 -5.88
C GLY A 236 -1.96 -5.62 -5.40
N HIS A 237 -1.72 -4.34 -5.47
CA HIS A 237 -0.50 -3.69 -4.99
C HIS A 237 -0.76 -2.95 -3.68
N THR A 238 0.17 -3.05 -2.73
CA THR A 238 0.02 -2.26 -1.49
C THR A 238 0.27 -0.78 -1.78
N ILE A 239 1.37 -0.47 -2.47
CA ILE A 239 1.66 0.88 -2.96
C ILE A 239 1.99 0.78 -4.45
N TYR A 240 1.23 1.47 -5.28
CA TYR A 240 1.49 1.63 -6.69
C TYR A 240 1.70 3.09 -7.04
N ALA A 241 2.71 3.41 -7.84
CA ALA A 241 2.90 4.75 -8.38
C ALA A 241 3.38 4.70 -9.82
N GLU A 242 2.83 5.60 -10.64
CA GLU A 242 3.23 5.74 -12.04
C GLU A 242 3.56 7.18 -12.40
N ASN A 243 4.56 7.37 -13.27
CA ASN A 243 4.95 8.68 -13.82
C ASN A 243 5.11 9.78 -12.77
N PHE A 244 5.74 9.43 -11.65
CA PHE A 244 5.81 10.27 -10.45
C PHE A 244 7.25 10.73 -10.18
N GLY A 245 7.42 12.00 -9.76
CA GLY A 245 8.71 12.55 -9.37
C GLY A 245 8.79 12.98 -7.90
N GLY A 246 9.89 12.64 -7.21
CA GLY A 246 10.12 13.11 -5.84
C GLY A 246 9.14 12.55 -4.81
N LEU A 247 8.76 11.27 -4.93
CA LEU A 247 7.94 10.56 -3.96
C LEU A 247 8.80 10.12 -2.76
N LEU A 248 8.32 10.36 -1.55
CA LEU A 248 8.88 9.82 -0.32
C LEU A 248 7.97 8.71 0.20
N VAL A 249 8.48 7.48 0.26
CA VAL A 249 7.84 6.34 0.93
C VAL A 249 8.67 5.99 2.15
N GLY A 250 8.17 6.23 3.35
CA GLY A 250 8.97 6.11 4.56
C GLY A 250 8.21 5.62 5.79
N VAL A 251 8.90 4.83 6.61
CA VAL A 251 8.43 4.38 7.93
C VAL A 251 7.08 3.63 7.89
N ASN A 252 6.72 3.03 6.76
CA ASN A 252 5.51 2.22 6.66
C ASN A 252 5.78 0.78 7.13
N ASN A 253 4.75 0.16 7.71
CA ASN A 253 4.73 -1.27 7.99
C ASN A 253 3.75 -1.94 7.02
N VAL A 254 4.29 -2.73 6.10
CA VAL A 254 3.55 -3.40 5.04
C VAL A 254 3.36 -4.88 5.40
N PHE A 255 2.12 -5.33 5.42
CA PHE A 255 1.75 -6.71 5.73
C PHE A 255 1.96 -7.67 4.55
N PRO A 256 2.02 -8.99 4.83
CA PRO A 256 2.47 -9.99 3.85
C PRO A 256 1.40 -10.40 2.82
N ARG A 257 0.72 -9.45 2.19
CA ARG A 257 -0.29 -9.73 1.18
C ARG A 257 -0.06 -8.87 -0.06
N GLY A 258 -0.79 -9.18 -1.11
CA GLY A 258 -0.73 -8.45 -2.36
C GLY A 258 0.25 -9.04 -3.38
N ARG A 259 0.04 -8.68 -4.64
CA ARG A 259 0.89 -9.07 -5.76
C ARG A 259 2.27 -8.45 -5.64
N SER A 260 2.36 -7.22 -5.14
CA SER A 260 3.60 -6.56 -4.74
C SER A 260 3.36 -5.63 -3.54
N SER A 261 4.40 -5.39 -2.75
CA SER A 261 4.34 -4.40 -1.68
C SER A 261 4.55 -2.98 -2.22
N LEU A 262 5.50 -2.81 -3.14
CA LEU A 262 5.80 -1.53 -3.80
C LEU A 262 6.05 -1.75 -5.28
N HIS A 263 5.25 -1.11 -6.13
CA HIS A 263 5.37 -1.20 -7.57
C HIS A 263 5.44 0.19 -8.20
N PHE A 264 6.56 0.52 -8.80
CA PHE A 264 6.82 1.79 -9.47
C PHE A 264 6.93 1.60 -10.98
N SER A 265 6.25 2.47 -11.74
CA SER A 265 6.30 2.54 -13.19
C SER A 265 6.59 3.97 -13.64
N GLY A 266 7.78 4.23 -14.22
CA GLY A 266 8.16 5.59 -14.61
C GLY A 266 8.36 6.57 -13.44
N VAL A 267 8.67 6.07 -12.24
CA VAL A 267 8.91 6.90 -11.05
C VAL A 267 10.38 7.32 -11.00
N VAL A 268 10.61 8.61 -10.75
CA VAL A 268 11.96 9.16 -10.78
C VAL A 268 12.29 9.97 -9.52
N ARG A 269 13.58 10.01 -9.15
CA ARG A 269 14.11 10.86 -8.07
C ARG A 269 13.34 10.73 -6.75
N SER A 270 12.94 9.51 -6.42
CA SER A 270 12.12 9.19 -5.27
C SER A 270 12.93 8.44 -4.22
N THR A 271 12.49 8.53 -2.97
CA THR A 271 13.17 7.88 -1.85
C THR A 271 12.23 6.90 -1.16
N VAL A 272 12.70 5.67 -0.96
CA VAL A 272 12.03 4.63 -0.18
C VAL A 272 12.94 4.26 0.98
N SER A 273 12.57 4.63 2.20
CA SER A 273 13.47 4.48 3.35
C SER A 273 12.76 4.20 4.67
N GLY A 274 13.38 3.36 5.50
CA GLY A 274 12.89 3.07 6.84
C GLY A 274 11.61 2.23 6.89
N ASN A 275 11.22 1.60 5.79
CA ASN A 275 10.02 0.77 5.76
C ASN A 275 10.32 -0.67 6.19
N ARG A 276 9.33 -1.32 6.76
CA ARG A 276 9.28 -2.76 6.92
C ARG A 276 8.31 -3.33 5.88
N PHE A 277 8.85 -4.06 4.91
CA PHE A 277 8.08 -4.79 3.92
C PHE A 277 8.07 -6.28 4.27
N HIS A 278 6.89 -6.83 4.46
CA HIS A 278 6.70 -8.25 4.69
C HIS A 278 5.87 -8.84 3.56
N SER A 279 6.29 -9.97 3.02
CA SER A 279 5.56 -10.70 1.97
C SER A 279 5.79 -12.20 2.08
N PHE A 280 4.89 -12.98 1.49
CA PHE A 280 5.08 -14.41 1.26
C PHE A 280 5.57 -14.72 -0.16
N TYR A 281 5.66 -13.73 -1.04
CA TYR A 281 5.87 -13.91 -2.47
C TYR A 281 7.06 -13.09 -2.99
N PRO A 282 7.65 -13.48 -4.13
CA PRO A 282 8.61 -12.63 -4.83
C PRO A 282 7.94 -11.37 -5.40
N GLY A 283 8.74 -10.44 -5.93
CA GLY A 283 8.22 -9.17 -6.45
C GLY A 283 7.76 -8.18 -5.38
N MET A 284 8.35 -8.25 -4.19
CA MET A 284 8.02 -7.33 -3.09
C MET A 284 8.27 -5.88 -3.48
N LEU A 285 9.38 -5.60 -4.16
CA LEU A 285 9.65 -4.31 -4.79
C LEU A 285 9.86 -4.52 -6.29
N ILE A 286 9.14 -3.74 -7.11
CA ILE A 286 9.29 -3.74 -8.57
C ILE A 286 9.54 -2.31 -9.03
N LEU A 287 10.67 -2.08 -9.70
CA LEU A 287 10.98 -0.86 -10.41
C LEU A 287 10.93 -1.16 -11.91
N GLU A 288 9.83 -0.76 -12.57
CA GLU A 288 9.63 -0.97 -14.00
C GLU A 288 10.55 -0.09 -14.87
N ASN A 289 10.51 -0.32 -16.17
CA ASN A 289 11.15 0.54 -17.15
C ASN A 289 10.71 2.01 -16.98
N GLY A 290 11.66 2.94 -17.15
CA GLY A 290 11.43 4.35 -16.91
C GLY A 290 11.62 4.81 -15.47
N CYS A 291 11.75 3.91 -14.50
CA CYS A 291 12.16 4.27 -13.15
C CYS A 291 13.65 4.64 -13.14
N SER A 292 13.98 5.83 -12.63
CA SER A 292 15.36 6.26 -12.58
C SER A 292 15.69 7.19 -11.41
N GLU A 293 16.97 7.17 -11.01
CA GLU A 293 17.48 8.04 -9.95
C GLU A 293 16.73 7.87 -8.61
N ASN A 294 16.17 6.68 -8.34
CA ASN A 294 15.49 6.39 -7.08
C ASN A 294 16.48 5.85 -6.06
N LEU A 295 16.28 6.22 -4.80
CA LEU A 295 17.02 5.73 -3.65
C LEU A 295 16.15 4.78 -2.82
N ILE A 296 16.55 3.51 -2.76
CA ILE A 296 15.92 2.48 -1.92
C ILE A 296 16.90 2.13 -0.82
N ALA A 297 16.70 2.70 0.38
CA ALA A 297 17.74 2.63 1.41
C ALA A 297 17.16 2.33 2.80
N SER A 298 17.94 1.58 3.59
CA SER A 298 17.62 1.36 5.01
C SER A 298 16.23 0.77 5.26
N ASN A 299 15.73 -0.06 4.36
CA ASN A 299 14.49 -0.80 4.54
C ASN A 299 14.76 -2.21 5.05
N HIS A 300 13.77 -2.81 5.70
CA HIS A 300 13.72 -4.21 6.00
C HIS A 300 12.75 -4.91 5.04
N PHE A 301 13.30 -5.70 4.12
CA PHE A 301 12.53 -6.60 3.26
C PHE A 301 12.57 -8.00 3.87
N PHE A 302 11.41 -8.49 4.22
CA PHE A 302 11.28 -9.77 4.90
C PHE A 302 10.29 -10.67 4.17
N ARG A 303 10.76 -11.83 3.70
CA ARG A 303 9.90 -12.87 3.15
C ARG A 303 9.88 -14.07 4.07
N ASP A 304 8.69 -14.44 4.49
CA ASP A 304 8.42 -15.61 5.30
C ASP A 304 7.50 -16.54 4.50
N ARG A 305 7.90 -17.78 4.34
CA ARG A 305 7.11 -18.82 3.68
C ARG A 305 6.75 -19.96 4.59
N GLU A 306 6.63 -19.69 5.84
CA GLU A 306 5.93 -20.64 6.67
C GLU A 306 4.43 -20.59 6.42
N PRO A 307 3.81 -21.77 6.37
CA PRO A 307 2.40 -21.86 6.02
C PRO A 307 1.53 -21.35 7.16
N TRP A 308 1.13 -20.13 7.09
CA TRP A 308 -0.18 -19.80 7.62
C TRP A 308 -1.20 -20.35 6.63
N PRO A 309 -1.92 -21.45 6.96
CA PRO A 309 -2.62 -22.27 5.98
C PRO A 309 -3.49 -21.52 4.98
N PRO A 310 -4.30 -20.49 5.37
CA PRO A 310 -5.10 -19.79 4.38
C PRO A 310 -4.29 -19.03 3.34
N MET A 311 -3.11 -18.52 3.72
CA MET A 311 -2.28 -17.69 2.83
C MET A 311 -1.41 -18.50 1.88
N MET A 312 -1.15 -19.76 2.19
CA MET A 312 -0.37 -20.66 1.34
C MET A 312 -1.15 -21.17 0.13
N ALA A 313 -2.47 -21.07 0.15
CA ALA A 313 -3.29 -21.41 -1.01
C ALA A 313 -3.14 -20.38 -2.15
N TYR A 314 -2.69 -19.16 -1.83
CA TYR A 314 -2.49 -18.11 -2.79
C TYR A 314 -1.09 -18.16 -3.41
N ASP A 315 -1.03 -17.88 -4.70
CA ASP A 315 0.18 -17.74 -5.49
C ASP A 315 0.04 -16.45 -6.33
N ASN A 316 1.01 -15.56 -6.25
CA ASN A 316 0.99 -14.35 -7.08
C ASN A 316 1.43 -14.60 -8.54
N GLY A 317 1.63 -15.85 -8.92
CA GLY A 317 2.01 -16.26 -10.27
C GLY A 317 3.47 -15.97 -10.61
N LEU A 318 4.29 -15.52 -9.66
CA LEU A 318 5.71 -15.24 -9.89
C LEU A 318 6.57 -16.41 -9.41
N SER A 319 7.54 -16.79 -10.21
CA SER A 319 8.57 -17.78 -9.83
C SER A 319 9.52 -17.19 -8.80
N ASP A 320 10.10 -18.03 -7.94
CA ASP A 320 11.04 -17.58 -6.90
C ASP A 320 12.33 -16.97 -7.45
N ASP A 321 12.69 -17.25 -8.69
CA ASP A 321 13.79 -16.63 -9.41
C ASP A 321 13.41 -15.30 -10.09
N PHE A 322 12.17 -14.87 -10.01
CA PHE A 322 11.74 -13.53 -10.44
C PHE A 322 12.53 -12.44 -9.73
N GLY A 323 12.80 -12.64 -8.46
CA GLY A 323 13.49 -11.72 -7.58
C GLY A 323 12.55 -11.16 -6.50
N LEU A 324 13.06 -11.09 -5.27
CA LEU A 324 12.34 -10.42 -4.19
C LEU A 324 12.24 -8.92 -4.49
N LEU A 325 13.36 -8.31 -4.89
CA LEU A 325 13.45 -6.97 -5.45
C LEU A 325 13.79 -7.10 -6.94
N ARG A 326 12.96 -6.53 -7.82
CA ARG A 326 13.17 -6.57 -9.27
C ARG A 326 13.32 -5.19 -9.88
N ILE A 327 14.39 -5.00 -10.64
CA ILE A 327 14.78 -3.70 -11.17
C ILE A 327 14.93 -3.79 -12.69
N TYR A 328 14.15 -3.00 -13.42
CA TYR A 328 14.27 -2.79 -14.87
C TYR A 328 14.78 -1.39 -15.20
N GLY A 329 14.68 -0.46 -14.23
CA GLY A 329 15.03 0.94 -14.42
C GLY A 329 16.53 1.22 -14.40
N ASN A 330 16.89 2.49 -14.61
CA ASN A 330 18.30 2.94 -14.73
C ASN A 330 18.70 3.83 -13.55
N HIS A 331 19.99 3.82 -13.22
CA HIS A 331 20.59 4.76 -12.24
C HIS A 331 19.91 4.76 -10.87
N ASN A 332 19.29 3.65 -10.46
CA ASN A 332 18.71 3.52 -9.13
C ASN A 332 19.77 3.04 -8.13
N SER A 333 19.62 3.47 -6.88
CA SER A 333 20.49 3.05 -5.78
C SER A 333 19.71 2.17 -4.79
N ILE A 334 20.17 0.94 -4.58
CA ILE A 334 19.63 -0.01 -3.59
C ILE A 334 20.71 -0.26 -2.56
N ILE A 335 20.64 0.43 -1.43
CA ILE A 335 21.76 0.48 -0.50
C ILE A 335 21.34 0.28 0.96
N ALA A 336 22.21 -0.38 1.73
CA ALA A 336 22.07 -0.53 3.17
C ALA A 336 20.69 -1.08 3.62
N ASN A 337 20.05 -1.91 2.81
CA ASN A 337 18.82 -2.59 3.21
C ASN A 337 19.15 -3.89 3.94
N HIS A 338 18.25 -4.29 4.85
CA HIS A 338 18.25 -5.62 5.41
C HIS A 338 17.25 -6.48 4.64
N ILE A 339 17.73 -7.57 4.04
CA ILE A 339 16.90 -8.50 3.27
C ILE A 339 16.97 -9.85 3.95
N SER A 340 15.85 -10.30 4.50
CA SER A 340 15.78 -11.60 5.16
C SER A 340 14.74 -12.49 4.48
N GLU A 341 15.13 -13.73 4.27
CA GLU A 341 14.28 -14.76 3.73
C GLU A 341 14.60 -16.11 4.33
N THR A 342 13.57 -16.80 4.77
CA THR A 342 13.65 -18.21 5.13
C THR A 342 12.63 -18.98 4.33
N MET A 343 13.06 -20.00 3.60
CA MET A 343 12.18 -20.81 2.78
C MET A 343 12.51 -22.30 2.93
N ALA A 344 11.49 -23.09 3.17
CA ALA A 344 11.63 -24.54 3.05
C ALA A 344 11.60 -24.95 1.55
N LYS A 345 12.47 -25.88 1.16
CA LYS A 345 12.62 -26.33 -0.23
C LYS A 345 11.31 -26.78 -0.89
N GLN A 346 10.43 -27.36 -0.09
CA GLN A 346 9.13 -27.83 -0.56
C GLN A 346 8.19 -26.74 -1.04
N TYR A 347 8.48 -25.47 -0.71
CA TYR A 347 7.66 -24.31 -1.13
C TYR A 347 8.27 -23.54 -2.30
N LEU A 348 9.41 -23.97 -2.83
CA LEU A 348 9.99 -23.36 -4.02
C LEU A 348 9.08 -23.54 -5.22
N LYS A 349 8.90 -22.50 -6.00
CA LYS A 349 8.06 -22.49 -7.19
C LYS A 349 8.76 -21.85 -8.39
N PRO A 350 8.93 -22.61 -9.48
CA PRO A 350 8.77 -24.06 -9.56
C PRO A 350 9.79 -24.80 -8.69
N GLU A 351 9.53 -26.06 -8.40
CA GLU A 351 10.44 -26.88 -7.60
C GLU A 351 11.85 -26.87 -8.17
N GLY A 352 12.84 -26.68 -7.30
CA GLY A 352 14.24 -26.73 -7.67
C GLY A 352 14.83 -25.41 -8.17
N VAL A 353 14.08 -24.32 -8.30
CA VAL A 353 14.66 -23.02 -8.62
C VAL A 353 15.41 -22.43 -7.41
N ARG A 354 16.38 -21.58 -7.71
CA ARG A 354 17.10 -20.82 -6.69
C ARG A 354 16.37 -19.48 -6.47
N PRO A 355 15.94 -19.17 -5.22
CA PRO A 355 15.36 -17.87 -4.92
C PRO A 355 16.37 -16.74 -5.16
N VAL A 356 15.92 -15.66 -5.78
CA VAL A 356 16.73 -14.48 -6.08
C VAL A 356 16.32 -13.34 -5.15
N MET A 357 17.29 -12.73 -4.46
CA MET A 357 16.98 -11.62 -3.56
C MET A 357 16.89 -10.31 -4.33
N ILE A 358 17.91 -9.94 -5.08
CA ILE A 358 17.93 -8.73 -5.92
C ILE A 358 18.15 -9.16 -7.36
N HIS A 359 17.18 -8.86 -8.24
CA HIS A 359 17.29 -9.15 -9.67
C HIS A 359 17.31 -7.84 -10.47
N ILE A 360 18.47 -7.49 -11.01
CA ILE A 360 18.58 -6.46 -12.03
C ILE A 360 18.20 -7.12 -13.36
N ALA A 361 16.89 -7.04 -13.68
CA ALA A 361 16.29 -7.73 -14.83
C ALA A 361 16.39 -6.91 -16.12
N GLY A 362 17.01 -5.74 -16.06
CA GLY A 362 17.29 -4.83 -17.16
C GLY A 362 17.95 -3.56 -16.62
N GLY A 363 18.13 -2.59 -17.52
CA GLY A 363 18.65 -1.28 -17.15
C GLY A 363 20.16 -1.22 -16.90
N GLN A 364 20.62 0.00 -16.70
CA GLN A 364 22.05 0.29 -16.56
C GLN A 364 22.32 1.34 -15.49
N GLY A 365 23.58 1.34 -15.01
CA GLY A 365 24.06 2.35 -14.07
C GLY A 365 23.42 2.24 -12.67
N ASN A 366 22.80 1.12 -12.32
CA ASN A 366 22.26 0.92 -10.98
C ASN A 366 23.41 0.65 -9.99
N TYR A 367 23.23 1.14 -8.76
CA TYR A 367 24.21 1.01 -7.68
C TYR A 367 23.63 0.17 -6.54
N ILE A 368 24.15 -1.03 -6.34
CA ILE A 368 23.73 -1.99 -5.31
C ILE A 368 24.87 -2.12 -4.31
N SER A 369 24.70 -1.65 -3.09
CA SER A 369 25.80 -1.65 -2.14
C SER A 369 25.40 -1.82 -0.69
N GLY A 370 26.20 -2.59 0.05
CA GLY A 370 26.09 -2.70 1.50
C GLY A 370 24.77 -3.27 2.00
N ASN A 371 24.05 -4.02 1.17
CA ASN A 371 22.83 -4.67 1.62
C ASN A 371 23.16 -5.92 2.43
N HIS A 372 22.57 -6.03 3.61
CA HIS A 372 22.74 -7.20 4.46
C HIS A 372 21.70 -8.25 4.09
N ILE A 373 22.14 -9.38 3.53
CA ILE A 373 21.29 -10.47 3.11
C ILE A 373 21.41 -11.64 4.08
N VAL A 374 20.31 -11.99 4.74
CA VAL A 374 20.18 -13.14 5.63
C VAL A 374 19.12 -14.06 5.02
N ALA A 375 19.53 -14.88 4.08
CA ALA A 375 18.59 -15.72 3.34
C ALA A 375 19.11 -17.15 3.20
N GLY A 376 18.20 -18.11 3.21
CA GLY A 376 18.56 -19.52 3.06
C GLY A 376 17.35 -20.41 2.80
N CYS A 377 17.61 -21.53 2.12
CA CYS A 377 16.65 -22.62 2.01
C CYS A 377 16.90 -23.62 3.14
N VAL A 378 15.90 -23.90 3.94
CA VAL A 378 15.92 -24.92 4.98
C VAL A 378 15.37 -26.25 4.47
N ARG A 379 15.87 -27.37 5.02
CA ARG A 379 15.44 -28.71 4.60
C ARG A 379 14.03 -29.07 4.98
N GLU A 380 13.60 -28.63 6.15
CA GLU A 380 12.28 -28.91 6.71
C GLU A 380 11.78 -27.68 7.47
N ALA A 381 10.51 -27.34 7.31
CA ALA A 381 9.86 -26.40 8.18
C ALA A 381 9.63 -27.04 9.56
N GLY A 382 9.95 -26.34 10.62
CA GLY A 382 9.62 -26.79 11.98
C GLY A 382 8.11 -26.94 12.15
N LYS A 383 7.68 -27.95 12.86
CA LYS A 383 6.25 -28.24 13.10
C LYS A 383 5.61 -27.37 14.18
N GLU A 384 6.37 -26.49 14.82
CA GLU A 384 5.96 -25.83 16.07
C GLU A 384 5.83 -24.31 15.98
N ASP A 385 5.93 -23.72 14.78
CA ASP A 385 6.07 -22.29 14.68
C ASP A 385 4.75 -21.57 14.45
N SER A 386 4.49 -20.60 15.33
CA SER A 386 3.37 -19.68 15.20
C SER A 386 3.56 -18.75 14.00
N CYS A 387 2.47 -18.28 13.41
CA CYS A 387 2.46 -17.37 12.27
C CYS A 387 3.20 -16.01 12.48
N PHE A 388 3.77 -15.77 13.65
CA PHE A 388 4.46 -14.53 14.01
C PHE A 388 5.92 -14.69 14.43
N GLY A 389 6.48 -15.88 14.38
CA GLY A 389 7.84 -16.07 14.83
C GLY A 389 8.45 -17.38 14.38
N VAL A 390 9.02 -17.41 13.18
CA VAL A 390 9.89 -18.49 12.77
C VAL A 390 11.19 -18.36 13.55
N GLN A 391 11.42 -19.22 14.51
CA GLN A 391 12.77 -19.44 15.03
C GLN A 391 13.52 -20.30 14.01
N VAL A 392 14.25 -19.67 13.13
CA VAL A 392 15.17 -20.38 12.26
C VAL A 392 16.33 -20.87 13.08
N SER A 393 16.24 -22.12 13.55
CA SER A 393 17.28 -22.73 14.36
C SER A 393 18.56 -23.06 13.59
N ALA A 394 18.57 -23.00 12.26
CA ALA A 394 19.75 -23.15 11.42
C ALA A 394 19.52 -22.58 10.02
N LEU A 395 20.01 -21.39 9.77
CA LEU A 395 20.29 -20.92 8.41
C LEU A 395 21.49 -21.73 7.89
N LEU A 396 21.20 -22.72 7.07
CA LEU A 396 22.28 -23.46 6.39
C LEU A 396 22.90 -22.55 5.34
N ARG A 397 24.13 -22.11 5.57
CA ARG A 397 24.94 -21.53 4.52
C ARG A 397 25.05 -22.52 3.38
N THR A 398 24.70 -22.06 2.21
CA THR A 398 24.85 -22.82 0.98
C THR A 398 26.29 -22.75 0.53
N GLY A 399 27.03 -23.75 0.83
CA GLY A 399 28.42 -23.93 0.41
C GLY A 399 28.79 -25.40 0.29
N SER A 400 27.91 -26.30 0.65
CA SER A 400 28.14 -27.75 0.54
C SER A 400 27.31 -28.34 -0.58
N SER A 401 27.99 -29.07 -1.42
CA SER A 401 27.51 -29.86 -2.56
C SER A 401 26.10 -30.46 -2.36
N GLY A 402 25.13 -29.98 -3.14
CA GLY A 402 23.83 -30.62 -3.30
C GLY A 402 22.63 -29.86 -2.72
N GLU A 403 22.81 -28.71 -2.08
CA GLU A 403 21.70 -27.87 -1.63
C GLU A 403 21.45 -26.69 -2.56
N LEU A 404 20.16 -26.40 -2.86
CA LEU A 404 19.77 -25.23 -3.62
C LEU A 404 20.11 -23.97 -2.81
N GLY A 405 21.15 -23.27 -3.22
CA GLY A 405 21.52 -21.98 -2.63
C GLY A 405 20.60 -20.86 -3.11
N ILE A 406 20.57 -19.78 -2.35
CA ILE A 406 19.99 -18.53 -2.82
C ILE A 406 20.90 -17.85 -3.83
N VAL A 407 20.31 -16.95 -4.65
CA VAL A 407 21.03 -15.97 -5.44
C VAL A 407 20.88 -14.61 -4.76
N ALA A 408 21.96 -14.05 -4.26
CA ALA A 408 21.93 -12.75 -3.59
C ALA A 408 21.66 -11.64 -4.61
N VAL A 409 22.39 -11.63 -5.71
CA VAL A 409 22.21 -10.68 -6.82
C VAL A 409 22.29 -11.41 -8.14
N ARG A 410 21.28 -11.22 -8.98
CA ARG A 410 21.30 -11.65 -10.39
C ARG A 410 21.24 -10.43 -11.29
N VAL A 411 22.09 -10.38 -12.30
CA VAL A 411 22.06 -9.34 -13.34
C VAL A 411 21.82 -10.02 -14.68
N ALA A 412 20.80 -9.57 -15.38
CA ALA A 412 20.46 -10.09 -16.69
C ALA A 412 21.55 -9.75 -17.73
N ASP A 413 21.66 -10.55 -18.79
CA ASP A 413 22.73 -10.43 -19.80
C ASP A 413 22.70 -9.11 -20.59
N ASP A 414 21.54 -8.47 -20.70
CA ASP A 414 21.33 -7.19 -21.36
C ASP A 414 21.51 -5.98 -20.42
N ALA A 415 21.63 -6.23 -19.12
CA ALA A 415 21.88 -5.19 -18.12
C ALA A 415 23.40 -4.93 -17.98
N ALA A 416 23.82 -3.67 -18.06
CA ALA A 416 25.23 -3.31 -18.10
C ALA A 416 25.54 -2.06 -17.26
N ASN A 417 26.83 -1.85 -17.01
CA ASN A 417 27.35 -0.71 -16.25
C ASN A 417 26.77 -0.58 -14.83
N ASN A 418 26.25 -1.67 -14.27
CA ASN A 418 25.79 -1.69 -12.89
C ASN A 418 26.96 -1.91 -11.95
N VAL A 419 26.85 -1.40 -10.74
CA VAL A 419 27.88 -1.50 -9.69
C VAL A 419 27.31 -2.28 -8.52
N ILE A 420 27.91 -3.43 -8.21
CA ILE A 420 27.50 -4.31 -7.12
C ILE A 420 28.65 -4.42 -6.12
N LEU A 421 28.49 -3.84 -4.93
CA LEU A 421 29.51 -3.81 -3.90
C LEU A 421 28.96 -4.34 -2.57
N ASP A 422 29.76 -5.14 -1.89
CA ASP A 422 29.50 -5.56 -0.51
C ASP A 422 28.06 -6.06 -0.28
N THR A 423 27.48 -6.76 -1.28
CA THR A 423 26.14 -7.33 -1.26
C THR A 423 26.20 -8.78 -1.72
N GLY A 424 25.99 -9.71 -0.78
CA GLY A 424 26.09 -11.16 -1.03
C GLY A 424 27.53 -11.65 -1.16
N TRP A 425 27.68 -12.97 -1.25
CA TRP A 425 28.94 -13.67 -1.42
C TRP A 425 29.24 -13.90 -2.91
N GLU A 426 30.50 -14.15 -3.24
CA GLU A 426 30.94 -14.33 -4.64
C GLU A 426 30.18 -15.45 -5.36
N ASP A 427 29.96 -16.56 -4.70
CA ASP A 427 29.23 -17.75 -5.21
C ASP A 427 27.70 -17.57 -5.26
N GLN A 428 27.19 -16.50 -4.68
CA GLN A 428 25.75 -16.14 -4.67
C GLN A 428 25.41 -15.05 -5.70
N CYS A 429 26.37 -14.56 -6.46
CA CYS A 429 26.14 -13.49 -7.44
C CYS A 429 26.31 -14.01 -8.86
N GLU A 430 25.28 -13.82 -9.67
CA GLU A 430 25.20 -14.22 -11.07
C GLU A 430 25.21 -12.98 -11.96
N LEU A 431 26.34 -12.67 -12.59
CA LEU A 431 26.50 -11.49 -13.44
C LEU A 431 27.68 -11.61 -14.40
N ASP A 432 27.61 -10.90 -15.52
CA ASP A 432 28.75 -10.69 -16.42
C ASP A 432 29.68 -9.61 -15.87
N ARG A 433 30.84 -10.01 -15.39
CA ARG A 433 31.87 -9.10 -14.84
C ARG A 433 32.56 -8.24 -15.91
N GLY A 434 32.42 -8.58 -17.17
CA GLY A 434 32.92 -7.75 -18.28
C GLY A 434 32.01 -6.54 -18.54
N LYS A 435 30.76 -6.62 -18.14
CA LYS A 435 29.75 -5.56 -18.31
C LYS A 435 29.43 -4.78 -17.04
N ASN A 436 29.75 -5.32 -15.87
CA ASN A 436 29.36 -4.77 -14.57
C ASN A 436 30.56 -4.75 -13.61
N VAL A 437 30.56 -3.78 -12.70
CA VAL A 437 31.55 -3.72 -11.61
C VAL A 437 31.02 -4.58 -10.45
N PHE A 438 31.89 -5.49 -9.97
CA PHE A 438 31.55 -6.38 -8.87
C PHE A 438 32.65 -6.49 -7.84
N ARG A 439 32.31 -6.36 -6.57
CA ARG A 439 33.15 -6.70 -5.44
C ARG A 439 32.35 -7.41 -4.38
N ALA A 440 32.59 -8.68 -4.16
CA ALA A 440 31.98 -9.46 -3.10
C ALA A 440 32.43 -9.00 -1.71
N LEU A 441 31.64 -9.36 -0.70
CA LEU A 441 32.11 -9.33 0.67
C LEU A 441 33.31 -10.25 0.80
N PRO A 442 34.38 -9.84 1.55
CA PRO A 442 35.52 -10.72 1.76
C PRO A 442 35.02 -12.01 2.41
N GLY A 443 35.42 -13.14 1.80
CA GLY A 443 35.08 -14.45 2.31
C GLY A 443 35.54 -14.58 3.77
N HIS A 444 34.67 -15.07 4.63
CA HIS A 444 35.17 -15.56 5.92
C HIS A 444 36.07 -16.75 5.67
N MET A 445 37.37 -16.57 5.96
CA MET A 445 38.31 -17.66 6.07
C MET A 445 37.91 -18.64 7.18
#